data_707326bd2de42e5d06843bf16e11342d
#
_entry.id   707326bd2de42e5d06843bf16e11342d
#
_cell.length_a   1.000
_cell.length_b   1.000
_cell.length_c   1.000
_cell.angle_alpha   90.00
_cell.angle_beta   90.00
_cell.angle_gamma   90.00
#
_symmetry.space_group_name_H-M   'P 1'
#
loop_
_entity.id
_entity.type
_entity.pdbx_description
1 polymer ?
#
loop_
_entity_poly.entity_id
_entity_poly.type
_entity_poly.pdbx_seq_one_letter_code
_entity_poly.pdbx_strand_id
1 'polypeptide(L)'
;MSATQIATLHTSAGDIRIQLYGNHAPKTVKNFVGLADGSGEWTNPRSGSKGEGALYDGTIFHRVIDGFMIQGGDPLGTGTGGPGYRFNDEIHPELQFSKPYLLAMANAGPGTNGSQFFITVAATPWLNTKHTIFGEVADQASRDVVDAIAKTPVGAMDRPREDVVISTITVDEA
;
A
#
# COMPACT_ATOMS: atom_id res chain seq x y z
N MET A 1 -12.68 -7.07 14.08
CA MET A 1 -12.88 -5.90 13.21
C MET A 1 -13.45 -6.33 11.88
N SER A 2 -14.42 -5.59 11.38
CA SER A 2 -15.08 -5.91 10.13
C SER A 2 -14.43 -5.14 8.97
N ALA A 3 -14.09 -5.87 7.91
CA ALA A 3 -13.69 -5.25 6.65
C ALA A 3 -14.93 -4.74 5.91
N THR A 4 -14.76 -3.64 5.19
CA THR A 4 -15.81 -3.09 4.30
C THR A 4 -15.64 -3.57 2.85
N GLN A 5 -14.41 -3.84 2.46
CA GLN A 5 -14.03 -4.29 1.12
C GLN A 5 -12.84 -5.21 1.19
N ILE A 6 -12.61 -5.98 0.12
CA ILE A 6 -11.41 -6.80 -0.07
C ILE A 6 -10.72 -6.31 -1.33
N ALA A 7 -9.46 -5.91 -1.18
CA ALA A 7 -8.60 -5.58 -2.32
C ALA A 7 -7.72 -6.78 -2.65
N THR A 8 -7.55 -7.07 -3.93
CA THR A 8 -6.60 -8.08 -4.40
C THR A 8 -5.54 -7.40 -5.26
N LEU A 9 -4.30 -7.42 -4.77
CA LEU A 9 -3.14 -6.96 -5.53
C LEU A 9 -2.65 -8.11 -6.39
N HIS A 10 -2.80 -7.98 -7.70
CA HIS A 10 -2.32 -8.98 -8.66
C HIS A 10 -0.86 -8.67 -8.98
N THR A 11 0.06 -9.38 -8.33
CA THR A 11 1.50 -9.10 -8.47
C THR A 11 2.22 -10.17 -9.26
N SER A 12 3.41 -9.83 -9.76
CA SER A 12 4.27 -10.80 -10.43
C SER A 12 4.75 -11.94 -9.53
N ALA A 13 4.63 -11.79 -8.20
CA ALA A 13 4.95 -12.82 -7.22
C ALA A 13 3.72 -13.60 -6.74
N GLY A 14 2.53 -13.24 -7.18
CA GLY A 14 1.25 -13.85 -6.78
C GLY A 14 0.24 -12.82 -6.28
N ASP A 15 -0.94 -13.29 -5.92
CA ASP A 15 -2.02 -12.44 -5.46
C ASP A 15 -1.93 -12.18 -3.96
N ILE A 16 -2.20 -10.94 -3.56
CA ILE A 16 -2.29 -10.54 -2.16
C ILE A 16 -3.70 -10.00 -1.90
N ARG A 17 -4.49 -10.74 -1.13
CA ARG A 17 -5.83 -10.31 -0.72
C ARG A 17 -5.74 -9.59 0.61
N ILE A 18 -6.37 -8.41 0.68
CA ILE A 18 -6.28 -7.52 1.84
C ILE A 18 -7.69 -7.08 2.26
N GLN A 19 -8.00 -7.25 3.52
CA GLN A 19 -9.20 -6.67 4.12
C GLN A 19 -8.98 -5.18 4.33
N LEU A 20 -9.91 -4.34 3.85
CA LEU A 20 -9.85 -2.89 4.02
C LEU A 20 -10.82 -2.44 5.11
N TYR A 21 -10.34 -1.59 6.00
CA TYR A 21 -11.09 -1.11 7.17
C TYR A 21 -11.69 0.28 6.93
N GLY A 22 -12.70 0.33 6.06
CA GLY A 22 -13.34 1.58 5.66
C GLY A 22 -14.08 2.32 6.79
N ASN A 23 -14.47 1.62 7.87
CA ASN A 23 -15.09 2.27 9.03
C ASN A 23 -14.05 2.92 9.95
N HIS A 24 -12.84 2.39 9.99
CA HIS A 24 -11.75 2.91 10.84
C HIS A 24 -10.95 4.00 10.14
N ALA A 25 -10.81 3.91 8.82
CA ALA A 25 -10.04 4.85 8.00
C ALA A 25 -10.79 5.18 6.70
N PRO A 26 -11.96 5.84 6.77
CA PRO A 26 -12.84 5.99 5.61
C PRO A 26 -12.24 6.77 4.45
N LYS A 27 -11.53 7.86 4.72
CA LYS A 27 -10.89 8.67 3.68
C LYS A 27 -9.71 7.94 3.03
N THR A 28 -8.93 7.25 3.84
CA THR A 28 -7.78 6.47 3.37
C THR A 28 -8.21 5.31 2.49
N VAL A 29 -9.22 4.56 2.90
CA VAL A 29 -9.76 3.45 2.09
C VAL A 29 -10.38 3.98 0.80
N LYS A 30 -11.15 5.06 0.86
CA LYS A 30 -11.74 5.68 -0.35
C LYS A 30 -10.65 6.11 -1.34
N ASN A 31 -9.58 6.73 -0.83
CA ASN A 31 -8.44 7.13 -1.65
C ASN A 31 -7.78 5.92 -2.32
N PHE A 32 -7.48 4.90 -1.54
CA PHE A 32 -6.84 3.68 -2.05
C PHE A 32 -7.70 3.00 -3.12
N VAL A 33 -8.98 2.83 -2.86
CA VAL A 33 -9.92 2.20 -3.81
C VAL A 33 -10.02 3.02 -5.09
N GLY A 34 -10.11 4.35 -5.00
CA GLY A 34 -10.18 5.23 -6.17
C GLY A 34 -8.94 5.16 -7.05
N LEU A 35 -7.75 5.06 -6.43
CA LEU A 35 -6.49 4.91 -7.16
C LEU A 35 -6.31 3.48 -7.69
N ALA A 36 -6.98 2.51 -7.11
CA ALA A 36 -6.91 1.11 -7.52
C ALA A 36 -7.83 0.79 -8.69
N ASP A 37 -9.04 1.35 -8.72
CA ASP A 37 -10.06 1.06 -9.75
C ASP A 37 -10.15 2.13 -10.85
N GLY A 38 -9.41 3.22 -10.71
CA GLY A 38 -9.39 4.30 -11.69
C GLY A 38 -10.51 5.33 -11.53
N SER A 39 -11.37 5.19 -10.51
CA SER A 39 -12.47 6.16 -10.27
C SER A 39 -11.98 7.44 -9.61
N GLY A 40 -10.82 7.42 -8.95
CA GLY A 40 -10.22 8.59 -8.31
C GLY A 40 -9.34 9.37 -9.28
N GLU A 41 -9.46 10.68 -9.25
CA GLU A 41 -8.60 11.56 -10.05
C GLU A 41 -7.21 11.68 -9.42
N TRP A 42 -6.19 11.69 -10.26
CA TRP A 42 -4.81 11.87 -9.85
C TRP A 42 -4.01 12.58 -10.93
N THR A 43 -2.90 13.18 -10.54
CA THR A 43 -1.97 13.85 -11.48
C THR A 43 -0.76 12.94 -11.68
N ASN A 44 -0.43 12.64 -12.93
CA ASN A 44 0.73 11.84 -13.26
C ASN A 44 2.00 12.69 -13.05
N PRO A 45 2.88 12.31 -12.11
CA PRO A 45 4.08 13.11 -11.84
C PRO A 45 5.10 13.12 -12.97
N ARG A 46 5.02 12.18 -13.91
CA ARG A 46 5.91 12.16 -15.09
C ARG A 46 5.55 13.21 -16.13
N SER A 47 4.25 13.43 -16.31
CA SER A 47 3.74 14.37 -17.32
C SER A 47 3.28 15.71 -16.74
N GLY A 48 2.96 15.73 -15.45
CA GLY A 48 2.31 16.88 -14.80
C GLY A 48 0.85 17.05 -15.19
N SER A 49 0.30 16.11 -15.96
CA SER A 49 -1.07 16.14 -16.46
C SER A 49 -1.95 15.12 -15.71
N LYS A 50 -3.27 15.21 -15.93
CA LYS A 50 -4.23 14.26 -15.37
C LYS A 50 -3.80 12.82 -15.68
N GLY A 51 -3.78 11.98 -14.67
CA GLY A 51 -3.48 10.56 -14.81
C GLY A 51 -4.58 9.82 -15.55
N GLU A 52 -4.18 8.82 -16.33
CA GLU A 52 -5.09 7.95 -17.06
C GLU A 52 -5.20 6.59 -16.35
N GLY A 53 -6.43 6.08 -16.23
CA GLY A 53 -6.70 4.78 -15.61
C GLY A 53 -6.40 4.76 -14.12
N ALA A 54 -6.04 3.59 -13.61
CA ALA A 54 -5.73 3.37 -12.21
C ALA A 54 -4.25 3.67 -11.92
N LEU A 55 -3.99 4.50 -10.91
CA LEU A 55 -2.61 4.88 -10.56
C LEU A 55 -1.75 3.65 -10.26
N TYR A 56 -2.31 2.66 -9.56
CA TYR A 56 -1.54 1.49 -9.10
C TYR A 56 -1.20 0.49 -10.20
N ASP A 57 -1.86 0.54 -11.36
CA ASP A 57 -1.57 -0.38 -12.45
C ASP A 57 -0.13 -0.21 -12.93
N GLY A 58 0.63 -1.31 -12.90
CA GLY A 58 2.01 -1.33 -13.34
C GLY A 58 3.03 -0.76 -12.36
N THR A 59 2.62 -0.37 -11.15
CA THR A 59 3.54 0.11 -10.11
C THR A 59 4.30 -1.04 -9.46
N ILE A 60 5.42 -0.74 -8.82
CA ILE A 60 6.31 -1.74 -8.24
C ILE A 60 6.42 -1.59 -6.72
N PHE A 61 6.86 -2.65 -6.06
CA PHE A 61 7.37 -2.56 -4.69
C PHE A 61 8.81 -2.05 -4.77
N HIS A 62 9.00 -0.75 -4.65
CA HIS A 62 10.29 -0.08 -4.86
C HIS A 62 11.22 -0.12 -3.65
N ARG A 63 10.69 -0.47 -2.47
CA ARG A 63 11.47 -0.56 -1.23
C ARG A 63 11.00 -1.77 -0.44
N VAL A 64 11.92 -2.72 -0.22
CA VAL A 64 11.63 -3.98 0.45
C VAL A 64 12.71 -4.22 1.49
N ILE A 65 12.30 -4.40 2.74
CA ILE A 65 13.20 -4.69 3.86
C ILE A 65 12.69 -5.93 4.57
N ASP A 66 13.43 -7.04 4.42
CA ASP A 66 13.09 -8.30 5.10
C ASP A 66 13.04 -8.09 6.61
N GLY A 67 12.05 -8.70 7.26
CA GLY A 67 11.83 -8.54 8.70
C GLY A 67 11.18 -7.22 9.09
N PHE A 68 10.84 -6.34 8.13
CA PHE A 68 10.20 -5.06 8.39
C PHE A 68 8.94 -4.86 7.54
N MET A 69 9.08 -4.53 6.27
CA MET A 69 7.92 -4.21 5.41
C MET A 69 8.27 -4.25 3.92
N ILE A 70 7.22 -4.28 3.09
CA ILE A 70 7.31 -4.07 1.64
C ILE A 70 6.52 -2.81 1.29
N GLN A 71 7.09 -1.91 0.51
CA GLN A 71 6.51 -0.60 0.19
C GLN A 71 6.37 -0.40 -1.31
N GLY A 72 5.22 0.10 -1.74
CA GLY A 72 4.92 0.36 -3.14
C GLY A 72 3.92 1.49 -3.31
N GLY A 73 3.32 1.57 -4.49
CA GLY A 73 2.26 2.55 -4.79
C GLY A 73 2.76 3.90 -5.28
N ASP A 74 4.03 4.02 -5.63
CA ASP A 74 4.58 5.23 -6.24
C ASP A 74 4.55 5.12 -7.77
N PRO A 75 3.81 6.00 -8.47
CA PRO A 75 3.77 5.96 -9.93
C PRO A 75 5.12 6.20 -10.60
N LEU A 76 6.09 6.84 -9.89
CA LEU A 76 7.47 6.98 -10.38
C LEU A 76 8.34 5.75 -10.07
N GLY A 77 7.96 4.95 -9.08
CA GLY A 77 8.74 3.79 -8.65
C GLY A 77 10.05 4.14 -7.94
N THR A 78 10.19 5.37 -7.43
CA THR A 78 11.43 5.87 -6.81
C THR A 78 11.30 6.20 -5.34
N GLY A 79 10.08 6.25 -4.82
CA GLY A 79 9.78 6.70 -3.46
C GLY A 79 9.50 8.19 -3.35
N THR A 80 9.62 8.94 -4.44
CA THR A 80 9.45 10.40 -4.46
C THR A 80 8.16 10.87 -5.10
N GLY A 81 7.40 9.98 -5.75
CA GLY A 81 6.17 10.31 -6.46
C GLY A 81 4.92 10.10 -5.61
N GLY A 82 3.81 10.54 -6.16
CA GLY A 82 2.50 10.42 -5.55
C GLY A 82 1.39 10.83 -6.51
N PRO A 83 0.17 11.00 -5.99
CA PRO A 83 -1.01 11.26 -6.83
C PRO A 83 -1.23 12.74 -7.16
N GLY A 84 -0.35 13.63 -6.68
CA GLY A 84 -0.46 15.06 -6.90
C GLY A 84 -1.24 15.82 -5.82
N TYR A 85 -1.60 15.15 -4.73
CA TYR A 85 -2.27 15.75 -3.57
C TYR A 85 -1.84 15.03 -2.29
N ARG A 86 -2.20 15.61 -1.15
CA ARG A 86 -1.94 15.04 0.18
C ARG A 86 -3.22 15.07 1.00
N PHE A 87 -3.33 14.16 1.97
CA PHE A 87 -4.44 14.14 2.92
C PHE A 87 -3.99 13.72 4.31
N ASN A 88 -4.84 14.02 5.30
CA ASN A 88 -4.52 13.85 6.71
C ASN A 88 -4.57 12.39 7.15
N ASP A 89 -3.85 12.09 8.24
CA ASP A 89 -3.86 10.79 8.88
C ASP A 89 -5.22 10.49 9.53
N GLU A 90 -5.55 9.21 9.58
CA GLU A 90 -6.73 8.69 10.26
C GLU A 90 -6.26 7.64 11.28
N ILE A 91 -5.80 8.13 12.43
CA ILE A 91 -5.28 7.26 13.48
C ILE A 91 -6.46 6.78 14.34
N HIS A 92 -6.66 5.46 14.40
CA HIS A 92 -7.73 4.85 15.18
C HIS A 92 -7.14 4.02 16.33
N PRO A 93 -7.63 4.18 17.57
CA PRO A 93 -7.04 3.50 18.73
C PRO A 93 -7.13 1.96 18.68
N GLU A 94 -8.09 1.42 17.95
CA GLU A 94 -8.20 -0.03 17.75
C GLU A 94 -7.16 -0.62 16.80
N LEU A 95 -6.49 0.23 16.00
CA LEU A 95 -5.51 -0.19 15.02
C LEU A 95 -4.10 0.16 15.50
N GLN A 96 -3.35 -0.88 15.87
CA GLN A 96 -1.98 -0.76 16.38
C GLN A 96 -1.05 -1.67 15.56
N PHE A 97 0.20 -1.26 15.41
CA PHE A 97 1.24 -2.06 14.75
C PHE A 97 1.76 -3.16 15.70
N SER A 98 0.85 -3.97 16.24
CA SER A 98 1.14 -5.01 17.25
C SER A 98 1.40 -6.39 16.66
N LYS A 99 1.20 -6.54 15.35
CA LYS A 99 1.33 -7.80 14.62
C LYS A 99 1.78 -7.55 13.18
N PRO A 100 2.27 -8.58 12.45
CA PRO A 100 2.61 -8.43 11.04
C PRO A 100 1.38 -8.38 10.13
N TYR A 101 1.62 -8.12 8.86
CA TYR A 101 0.64 -8.17 7.76
C TYR A 101 -0.41 -7.06 7.79
N LEU A 102 -0.05 -5.91 8.33
CA LEU A 102 -0.89 -4.72 8.31
C LEU A 102 -0.57 -3.84 7.10
N LEU A 103 -1.62 -3.31 6.47
CA LEU A 103 -1.52 -2.34 5.38
C LEU A 103 -1.66 -0.93 5.95
N ALA A 104 -0.69 -0.09 5.65
CA ALA A 104 -0.65 1.28 6.14
C ALA A 104 -0.11 2.25 5.09
N MET A 105 -0.36 3.55 5.29
CA MET A 105 0.12 4.59 4.40
C MET A 105 1.55 5.01 4.73
N ALA A 106 2.41 5.01 3.72
CA ALA A 106 3.70 5.68 3.81
C ALA A 106 3.48 7.20 3.78
N ASN A 107 4.35 7.95 4.45
CA ASN A 107 4.27 9.39 4.47
C ASN A 107 5.65 10.03 4.72
N ALA A 108 5.72 11.36 4.61
CA ALA A 108 6.90 12.17 4.90
C ALA A 108 6.66 13.05 6.13
N GLY A 109 5.84 12.61 7.06
CA GLY A 109 5.43 13.33 8.27
C GLY A 109 3.91 13.48 8.35
N PRO A 110 3.39 14.15 9.39
CA PRO A 110 1.95 14.30 9.58
C PRO A 110 1.25 14.95 8.36
N GLY A 111 0.11 14.40 7.97
CA GLY A 111 -0.73 15.00 6.93
C GLY A 111 -0.16 14.93 5.52
N THR A 112 0.72 13.98 5.23
CA THR A 112 1.39 13.88 3.92
C THR A 112 1.07 12.58 3.19
N ASN A 113 -0.07 11.96 3.46
CA ASN A 113 -0.51 10.75 2.76
C ASN A 113 -0.82 11.05 1.29
N GLY A 114 -0.43 10.16 0.42
CA GLY A 114 -0.69 10.24 -1.02
C GLY A 114 -1.12 8.91 -1.59
N SER A 115 -0.24 8.23 -2.32
CA SER A 115 -0.52 6.92 -2.92
C SER A 115 0.35 5.80 -2.37
N GLN A 116 1.53 6.11 -1.83
CA GLN A 116 2.46 5.08 -1.36
C GLN A 116 1.93 4.39 -0.10
N PHE A 117 2.05 3.08 -0.06
CA PHE A 117 1.62 2.24 1.07
C PHE A 117 2.69 1.20 1.37
N PHE A 118 2.56 0.57 2.54
CA PHE A 118 3.42 -0.55 2.88
C PHE A 118 2.63 -1.65 3.59
N ILE A 119 3.14 -2.87 3.52
CA ILE A 119 2.61 -4.02 4.24
C ILE A 119 3.71 -4.50 5.17
N THR A 120 3.43 -4.58 6.47
CA THR A 120 4.41 -5.02 7.46
C THR A 120 4.57 -6.55 7.43
N VAL A 121 5.77 -7.02 7.76
CA VAL A 121 6.05 -8.45 7.93
C VAL A 121 6.48 -8.78 9.36
N ALA A 122 6.38 -7.82 10.26
CA ALA A 122 6.67 -7.95 11.68
C ALA A 122 5.82 -6.95 12.47
N ALA A 123 5.75 -7.10 13.78
CA ALA A 123 5.22 -6.07 14.66
C ALA A 123 6.16 -4.85 14.64
N THR A 124 5.60 -3.66 14.44
CA THR A 124 6.37 -2.42 14.30
C THR A 124 5.79 -1.31 15.19
N PRO A 125 5.77 -1.51 16.53
CA PRO A 125 5.06 -0.60 17.44
C PRO A 125 5.57 0.84 17.44
N TRP A 126 6.80 1.09 17.01
CA TRP A 126 7.34 2.45 16.86
C TRP A 126 6.63 3.27 15.77
N LEU A 127 5.83 2.64 14.90
CA LEU A 127 5.05 3.31 13.86
C LEU A 127 3.66 3.75 14.34
N ASN A 128 3.24 3.33 15.54
CA ASN A 128 1.94 3.73 16.10
C ASN A 128 1.82 5.24 16.14
N THR A 129 0.64 5.74 15.79
CA THR A 129 0.27 7.16 15.69
C THR A 129 0.95 7.96 14.58
N LYS A 130 1.90 7.37 13.86
CA LYS A 130 2.65 8.03 12.79
C LYS A 130 2.17 7.66 11.39
N HIS A 131 1.52 6.52 11.25
CA HIS A 131 1.03 6.00 9.97
C HIS A 131 -0.39 5.49 10.12
N THR A 132 -1.24 5.79 9.14
CA THR A 132 -2.62 5.31 9.10
C THR A 132 -2.65 3.84 8.71
N ILE A 133 -3.11 2.97 9.60
CA ILE A 133 -3.41 1.58 9.30
C ILE A 133 -4.81 1.53 8.69
N PHE A 134 -4.96 0.87 7.53
CA PHE A 134 -6.28 0.80 6.88
C PHE A 134 -6.62 -0.57 6.31
N GLY A 135 -5.82 -1.58 6.60
CA GLY A 135 -6.12 -2.94 6.15
C GLY A 135 -5.23 -4.00 6.79
N GLU A 136 -5.54 -5.24 6.47
CA GLU A 136 -4.79 -6.42 6.91
C GLU A 136 -4.86 -7.51 5.86
N VAL A 137 -3.75 -8.20 5.63
CA VAL A 137 -3.69 -9.35 4.70
C VAL A 137 -4.67 -10.43 5.15
N ALA A 138 -5.51 -10.91 4.22
CA ALA A 138 -6.74 -11.63 4.55
C ALA A 138 -6.54 -13.13 4.81
N ASP A 139 -5.54 -13.76 4.19
CA ASP A 139 -5.38 -15.21 4.25
C ASP A 139 -3.92 -15.64 4.21
N GLN A 140 -3.68 -16.93 4.49
CA GLN A 140 -2.33 -17.47 4.57
C GLN A 140 -1.61 -17.49 3.21
N ALA A 141 -2.33 -17.78 2.13
CA ALA A 141 -1.73 -17.78 0.80
C ALA A 141 -1.19 -16.38 0.44
N SER A 142 -1.95 -15.33 0.79
CA SER A 142 -1.53 -13.94 0.57
C SER A 142 -0.36 -13.55 1.48
N ARG A 143 -0.34 -14.01 2.72
CA ARG A 143 0.80 -13.79 3.64
C ARG A 143 2.07 -14.43 3.09
N ASP A 144 1.96 -15.63 2.51
CA ASP A 144 3.09 -16.32 1.90
C ASP A 144 3.67 -15.51 0.73
N VAL A 145 2.82 -14.87 -0.06
CA VAL A 145 3.26 -13.98 -1.16
C VAL A 145 4.00 -12.77 -0.60
N VAL A 146 3.44 -12.12 0.44
CA VAL A 146 4.09 -10.97 1.09
C VAL A 146 5.46 -11.36 1.63
N ASP A 147 5.56 -12.51 2.30
CA ASP A 147 6.83 -13.00 2.85
C ASP A 147 7.85 -13.30 1.73
N ALA A 148 7.41 -13.87 0.62
CA ALA A 148 8.26 -14.12 -0.53
C ALA A 148 8.81 -12.82 -1.13
N ILE A 149 7.98 -11.80 -1.24
CA ILE A 149 8.42 -10.48 -1.71
C ILE A 149 9.44 -9.88 -0.74
N ALA A 150 9.18 -9.97 0.57
CA ALA A 150 10.07 -9.43 1.60
C ALA A 150 11.48 -10.06 1.57
N LYS A 151 11.60 -11.28 1.09
CA LYS A 151 12.86 -12.03 1.00
C LYS A 151 13.54 -11.92 -0.36
N THR A 152 12.96 -11.21 -1.31
CA THR A 152 13.57 -11.05 -2.63
C THR A 152 14.92 -10.33 -2.54
N PRO A 153 15.93 -10.69 -3.36
CA PRO A 153 17.19 -9.98 -3.37
C PRO A 153 17.00 -8.49 -3.71
N VAL A 154 17.63 -7.63 -2.94
CA VAL A 154 17.56 -6.18 -3.11
C VAL A 154 18.93 -5.60 -3.45
N GLY A 155 18.92 -4.44 -4.08
CA GLY A 155 20.10 -3.65 -4.38
C GLY A 155 20.08 -2.32 -3.65
N ALA A 156 20.61 -1.29 -4.30
CA ALA A 156 20.65 0.06 -3.72
C ALA A 156 19.27 0.54 -3.30
N MET A 157 19.21 1.22 -2.16
CA MET A 157 17.97 1.79 -1.58
C MET A 157 16.88 0.74 -1.29
N ASP A 158 17.29 -0.51 -1.04
CA ASP A 158 16.39 -1.63 -0.76
C ASP A 158 15.40 -1.92 -1.90
N ARG A 159 15.75 -1.58 -3.12
CA ARG A 159 14.94 -1.89 -4.29
C ARG A 159 15.20 -3.33 -4.73
N PRO A 160 14.14 -4.14 -4.96
CA PRO A 160 14.29 -5.48 -5.53
C PRO A 160 15.11 -5.46 -6.83
N ARG A 161 16.04 -6.39 -6.97
CA ARG A 161 16.87 -6.50 -8.17
C ARG A 161 16.06 -6.85 -9.41
N GLU A 162 15.00 -7.66 -9.22
CA GLU A 162 13.97 -7.88 -10.22
C GLU A 162 12.69 -7.20 -9.73
N ASP A 163 12.09 -6.36 -10.57
CA ASP A 163 10.90 -5.62 -10.20
C ASP A 163 9.77 -6.57 -9.83
N VAL A 164 9.16 -6.33 -8.67
CA VAL A 164 7.91 -6.96 -8.27
C VAL A 164 6.79 -6.01 -8.66
N VAL A 165 6.04 -6.38 -9.69
CA VAL A 165 5.07 -5.49 -10.33
C VAL A 165 3.66 -5.81 -9.87
N ILE A 166 2.90 -4.77 -9.53
CA ILE A 166 1.45 -4.85 -9.34
C ILE A 166 0.84 -4.60 -10.72
N SER A 167 0.32 -5.64 -11.36
CA SER A 167 -0.30 -5.46 -12.67
C SER A 167 -1.59 -4.67 -12.57
N THR A 168 -2.41 -4.99 -11.58
CA THR A 168 -3.64 -4.26 -11.26
C THR A 168 -4.10 -4.61 -9.85
N ILE A 169 -5.03 -3.83 -9.31
CA ILE A 169 -5.69 -4.10 -8.04
C ILE A 169 -7.19 -4.18 -8.30
N THR A 170 -7.82 -5.29 -7.92
CA THR A 170 -9.27 -5.43 -7.96
C THR A 170 -9.85 -5.24 -6.57
N VAL A 171 -11.05 -4.65 -6.49
CA VAL A 171 -11.71 -4.38 -5.21
C VAL A 171 -13.11 -4.95 -5.24
N ASP A 172 -13.43 -5.76 -4.24
CA ASP A 172 -14.74 -6.38 -4.07
C ASP A 172 -15.34 -5.98 -2.74
N GLU A 173 -16.66 -6.06 -2.61
CA GLU A 173 -17.33 -5.89 -1.32
C GLU A 173 -16.97 -7.05 -0.38
N ALA A 174 -16.82 -6.74 0.89
CA ALA A 174 -16.50 -7.75 1.89
C ALA A 174 -17.72 -8.62 2.26
#